data_27e551fc371714a731a3c8c09157acb2
#
_entry.id   27e551fc371714a731a3c8c09157acb2
#
_cell.length_a   1.000
_cell.length_b   1.000
_cell.length_c   1.000
_cell.angle_alpha   90.00
_cell.angle_beta   90.00
_cell.angle_gamma   90.00
#
_symmetry.space_group_name_H-M   'P 1'
#
loop_
_entity.id
_entity.type
_entity.pdbx_description
1 polymer ?
#
loop_
_entity_poly.entity_id
_entity_poly.type
_entity_poly.pdbx_seq_one_letter_code
_entity_poly.pdbx_strand_id
1 'polypeptide(L)'
;MGNTILSFILIPAVAAVFVPVMAKVKTRMAESIAGLTFLAGLVNIIVPLFLVVPSDTGRIPADCMLFFTAGLIYLSCLCTTFYSASELETSRPGRSYFFSLLLLTASLLCGAAAAENFFTLYLYIEVLGLVAAAMLAVSRSGTVGLTAASDWIFITLPASVLCIAGISLLFLSMGNLSYESLKQMALSGDPFGAPVFAVTLLMTGLLLKACIFLMPQERSSDFRTDLPVSGHLVLQLARLGAMYAVFRISILIRFSFGNAAFLSSSLMFTGAVILVWSTLCALNVKDLKRMACFFDFSNAGMLFTAAGLGTPLSVLSALFIFLSSTSGTTLLLICGGLTERKKTRFQSLFYSHGSFLMLAGGLSQSGIPPFAGFWSRLLLVIALFDSGRNVYAVLAAVSSVLMLSAVLRQRRKLFTENGAEKYRNRQEIDKSACTESDRPAIKTEIENHSNPEEDFSAGYQDESSEYEPDRRKEFLLDPLYGNGEKWLKLLPAWFSFLILLCGGILFPFLYMYLHLTTGSLFL
;
A
#
# COMPACT_ATOMS: atom_id res chain seq x y z
N MET A 1 -4.48 24.71 17.73
CA MET A 1 -3.81 23.89 16.70
C MET A 1 -2.91 22.81 17.28
N GLY A 2 -2.01 23.06 18.24
CA GLY A 2 -1.20 22.00 18.87
C GLY A 2 -2.01 20.82 19.44
N ASN A 3 -3.17 21.08 20.03
CA ASN A 3 -4.03 20.03 20.58
C ASN A 3 -4.66 19.12 19.51
N THR A 4 -4.94 19.60 18.30
CA THR A 4 -5.48 18.79 17.21
C THR A 4 -4.42 17.88 16.60
N ILE A 5 -3.19 18.37 16.43
CA ILE A 5 -2.06 17.57 15.94
C ILE A 5 -1.75 16.44 16.95
N LEU A 6 -1.72 16.78 18.24
CA LEU A 6 -1.50 15.82 19.30
C LEU A 6 -2.61 14.74 19.33
N SER A 7 -3.86 15.10 19.04
CA SER A 7 -4.97 14.14 18.98
C SER A 7 -4.78 13.10 17.86
N PHE A 8 -4.22 13.46 16.70
CA PHE A 8 -3.94 12.51 15.61
C PHE A 8 -2.87 11.47 15.96
N ILE A 9 -1.99 11.78 16.88
CA ILE A 9 -0.95 10.86 17.34
C ILE A 9 -1.45 10.05 18.53
N LEU A 10 -2.06 10.70 19.53
CA LEU A 10 -2.41 10.06 20.80
C LEU A 10 -3.63 9.15 20.70
N ILE A 11 -4.69 9.55 19.98
CA ILE A 11 -5.93 8.75 19.91
C ILE A 11 -5.65 7.34 19.37
N PRO A 12 -5.01 7.16 18.20
CA PRO A 12 -4.71 5.81 17.72
C PRO A 12 -3.65 5.09 18.57
N ALA A 13 -2.68 5.82 19.18
CA ALA A 13 -1.69 5.20 20.08
C ALA A 13 -2.35 4.61 21.34
N VAL A 14 -3.25 5.36 21.97
CA VAL A 14 -4.01 4.90 23.14
C VAL A 14 -4.93 3.73 22.75
N ALA A 15 -5.66 3.86 21.64
CA ALA A 15 -6.51 2.79 21.13
C ALA A 15 -5.72 1.49 20.87
N ALA A 16 -4.48 1.61 20.35
CA ALA A 16 -3.60 0.47 20.10
C ALA A 16 -3.32 -0.37 21.35
N VAL A 17 -3.18 0.28 22.51
CA VAL A 17 -2.94 -0.41 23.79
C VAL A 17 -4.21 -1.11 24.29
N PHE A 18 -5.38 -0.52 24.08
CA PHE A 18 -6.65 -1.07 24.58
C PHE A 18 -7.20 -2.21 23.71
N VAL A 19 -6.92 -2.23 22.40
CA VAL A 19 -7.45 -3.23 21.46
C VAL A 19 -7.15 -4.68 21.88
N PRO A 20 -5.93 -5.08 22.27
CA PRO A 20 -5.67 -6.47 22.68
C PRO A 20 -6.41 -6.88 23.95
N VAL A 21 -6.65 -5.94 24.85
CA VAL A 21 -7.38 -6.18 26.12
C VAL A 21 -8.87 -6.39 25.81
N MET A 22 -9.48 -5.53 25.01
CA MET A 22 -10.88 -5.62 24.62
C MET A 22 -11.18 -6.84 23.73
N ALA A 23 -10.22 -7.25 22.91
CA ALA A 23 -10.34 -8.45 22.08
C ALA A 23 -10.45 -9.76 22.88
N LYS A 24 -9.99 -9.78 24.14
CA LYS A 24 -10.21 -10.92 25.06
C LYS A 24 -11.68 -11.11 25.41
N VAL A 25 -12.48 -10.04 25.42
CA VAL A 25 -13.93 -10.11 25.69
C VAL A 25 -14.67 -10.59 24.44
N LYS A 26 -14.36 -10.02 23.26
CA LYS A 26 -14.97 -10.41 21.99
C LYS A 26 -13.97 -10.15 20.85
N THR A 27 -13.65 -11.18 20.10
CA THR A 27 -12.61 -11.13 19.04
C THR A 27 -12.87 -10.09 17.94
N ARG A 28 -14.13 -9.81 17.61
CA ARG A 28 -14.54 -8.79 16.62
C ARG A 28 -14.43 -7.35 17.13
N MET A 29 -14.22 -7.11 18.42
CA MET A 29 -14.09 -5.75 18.96
C MET A 29 -12.81 -5.05 18.44
N ALA A 30 -11.75 -5.80 18.17
CA ALA A 30 -10.50 -5.25 17.69
C ALA A 30 -10.67 -4.46 16.38
N GLU A 31 -11.33 -5.05 15.40
CA GLU A 31 -11.60 -4.43 14.09
C GLU A 31 -12.56 -3.24 14.21
N SER A 32 -13.60 -3.38 15.06
CA SER A 32 -14.58 -2.32 15.26
C SER A 32 -13.97 -1.09 15.93
N ILE A 33 -13.11 -1.28 16.94
CA ILE A 33 -12.41 -0.17 17.61
C ILE A 33 -11.44 0.49 16.64
N ALA A 34 -10.66 -0.28 15.87
CA ALA A 34 -9.74 0.27 14.88
C ALA A 34 -10.49 1.08 13.80
N GLY A 35 -11.57 0.51 13.24
CA GLY A 35 -12.40 1.20 12.24
C GLY A 35 -13.02 2.49 12.77
N LEU A 36 -13.57 2.46 14.00
CA LEU A 36 -14.15 3.64 14.67
C LEU A 36 -13.08 4.72 14.93
N THR A 37 -11.89 4.32 15.37
CA THR A 37 -10.80 5.26 15.62
C THR A 37 -10.37 5.97 14.33
N PHE A 38 -10.25 5.24 13.21
CA PHE A 38 -9.91 5.85 11.93
C PHE A 38 -11.02 6.72 11.37
N LEU A 39 -12.28 6.33 11.51
CA LEU A 39 -13.42 7.16 11.13
C LEU A 39 -13.48 8.45 11.96
N ALA A 40 -13.33 8.35 13.27
CA ALA A 40 -13.29 9.52 14.15
C ALA A 40 -12.11 10.47 13.78
N GLY A 41 -10.95 9.91 13.44
CA GLY A 41 -9.80 10.68 12.95
C GLY A 41 -10.10 11.41 11.64
N LEU A 42 -10.76 10.76 10.68
CA LEU A 42 -11.18 11.40 9.43
C LEU A 42 -12.18 12.54 9.66
N VAL A 43 -13.17 12.34 10.53
CA VAL A 43 -14.11 13.40 10.92
C VAL A 43 -13.37 14.58 11.55
N ASN A 44 -12.41 14.30 12.44
CA ASN A 44 -11.62 15.32 13.11
C ASN A 44 -10.71 16.11 12.12
N ILE A 45 -10.36 15.53 10.96
CA ILE A 45 -9.63 16.22 9.88
C ILE A 45 -10.59 17.05 9.01
N ILE A 46 -11.76 16.51 8.67
CA ILE A 46 -12.72 17.15 7.79
C ILE A 46 -13.31 18.41 8.45
N VAL A 47 -13.62 18.36 9.72
CA VAL A 47 -14.22 19.48 10.46
C VAL A 47 -13.37 20.76 10.40
N PRO A 48 -12.05 20.75 10.73
CA PRO A 48 -11.20 21.93 10.56
C PRO A 48 -11.05 22.36 9.11
N LEU A 49 -11.01 21.43 8.16
CA LEU A 49 -10.84 21.72 6.73
C LEU A 49 -12.02 22.57 6.18
N PHE A 50 -13.24 22.33 6.67
CA PHE A 50 -14.42 23.09 6.29
C PHE A 50 -14.66 24.34 7.15
N LEU A 51 -14.18 24.34 8.42
CA LEU A 51 -14.36 25.47 9.34
C LEU A 51 -13.25 26.52 9.24
N VAL A 52 -12.07 26.18 8.73
CA VAL A 52 -11.00 27.13 8.46
C VAL A 52 -11.36 27.90 7.18
N VAL A 53 -12.27 28.86 7.33
CA VAL A 53 -12.45 29.94 6.37
C VAL A 53 -11.09 30.64 6.22
N PRO A 54 -10.64 30.97 5.00
CA PRO A 54 -9.40 31.72 4.81
C PRO A 54 -9.47 33.01 5.63
N SER A 55 -8.74 33.07 6.72
CA SER A 55 -8.57 34.34 7.43
C SER A 55 -7.80 35.29 6.52
N ASP A 56 -8.18 36.57 6.50
CA ASP A 56 -7.65 37.63 5.63
C ASP A 56 -6.12 37.85 5.65
N THR A 57 -5.38 37.04 6.39
CA THR A 57 -3.91 37.15 6.54
C THR A 57 -3.11 36.43 5.45
N GLY A 58 -3.73 35.76 4.47
CA GLY A 58 -3.03 35.11 3.34
C GLY A 58 -2.06 33.98 3.73
N ARG A 59 -1.92 33.68 5.00
CA ARG A 59 -1.05 32.62 5.50
C ARG A 59 -1.90 31.39 5.79
N ILE A 60 -1.90 30.46 4.87
CA ILE A 60 -2.43 29.13 5.15
C ILE A 60 -1.34 28.37 5.93
N PRO A 61 -1.65 27.88 7.12
CA PRO A 61 -0.64 27.30 7.98
C PRO A 61 -0.04 26.03 7.33
N ALA A 62 1.24 25.77 7.61
CA ALA A 62 1.94 24.51 7.30
C ALA A 62 1.11 23.27 7.74
N ASP A 63 0.16 23.45 8.59
CA ASP A 63 -0.83 22.51 9.08
C ASP A 63 -1.71 21.91 7.97
N CYS A 64 -1.99 22.62 6.86
CA CYS A 64 -2.83 22.08 5.78
C CYS A 64 -2.20 20.88 5.08
N MET A 65 -0.89 20.91 4.87
CA MET A 65 -0.17 19.76 4.32
C MET A 65 -0.18 18.58 5.29
N LEU A 66 -0.07 18.85 6.58
CA LEU A 66 -0.19 17.85 7.64
C LEU A 66 -1.61 17.25 7.68
N PHE A 67 -2.67 18.06 7.63
CA PHE A 67 -4.05 17.58 7.60
C PHE A 67 -4.33 16.73 6.36
N PHE A 68 -3.82 17.13 5.19
CA PHE A 68 -3.95 16.34 3.96
C PHE A 68 -3.26 14.97 4.09
N THR A 69 -2.01 14.95 4.56
CA THR A 69 -1.27 13.69 4.74
C THR A 69 -1.87 12.81 5.82
N ALA A 70 -2.31 13.38 6.95
CA ALA A 70 -3.02 12.65 7.99
C ALA A 70 -4.33 12.04 7.46
N GLY A 71 -5.08 12.78 6.63
CA GLY A 71 -6.28 12.27 5.97
C GLY A 71 -5.99 11.05 5.10
N LEU A 72 -4.94 11.09 4.28
CA LEU A 72 -4.51 9.95 3.46
C LEU A 72 -4.09 8.74 4.31
N ILE A 73 -3.39 8.97 5.41
CA ILE A 73 -2.95 7.92 6.34
C ILE A 73 -4.17 7.23 6.96
N TYR A 74 -5.07 7.99 7.56
CA TYR A 74 -6.28 7.44 8.19
C TYR A 74 -7.16 6.68 7.20
N LEU A 75 -7.29 7.21 5.98
CA LEU A 75 -8.02 6.61 4.90
C LEU A 75 -7.44 5.25 4.48
N SER A 76 -6.12 5.20 4.28
CA SER A 76 -5.41 3.96 3.92
C SER A 76 -5.50 2.93 5.03
N CYS A 77 -5.37 3.35 6.30
CA CYS A 77 -5.53 2.48 7.46
C CYS A 77 -6.96 1.95 7.59
N LEU A 78 -7.96 2.78 7.28
CA LEU A 78 -9.37 2.36 7.28
C LEU A 78 -9.63 1.30 6.21
N CYS A 79 -9.17 1.50 4.98
CA CYS A 79 -9.26 0.51 3.90
C CYS A 79 -8.56 -0.81 4.29
N THR A 80 -7.37 -0.71 4.89
CA THR A 80 -6.61 -1.86 5.38
C THR A 80 -7.38 -2.60 6.48
N THR A 81 -8.03 -1.88 7.40
CA THR A 81 -8.84 -2.46 8.48
C THR A 81 -10.00 -3.27 7.91
N PHE A 82 -10.81 -2.69 7.02
CA PHE A 82 -11.96 -3.39 6.43
C PHE A 82 -11.56 -4.62 5.63
N TYR A 83 -10.47 -4.53 4.86
CA TYR A 83 -10.02 -5.67 4.08
C TYR A 83 -9.43 -6.77 4.99
N SER A 84 -8.54 -6.42 5.91
CA SER A 84 -7.88 -7.37 6.82
C SER A 84 -8.87 -8.03 7.77
N ALA A 85 -9.95 -7.33 8.16
CA ALA A 85 -11.04 -7.92 8.94
C ALA A 85 -11.71 -9.10 8.24
N SER A 86 -11.75 -9.08 6.91
CA SER A 86 -12.31 -10.15 6.08
C SER A 86 -11.30 -11.22 5.67
N GLU A 87 -10.00 -10.91 5.69
CA GLU A 87 -8.93 -11.83 5.29
C GLU A 87 -8.40 -12.65 6.45
N LEU A 88 -8.23 -12.02 7.63
CA LEU A 88 -7.71 -12.68 8.82
C LEU A 88 -8.80 -13.50 9.52
N GLU A 89 -8.52 -14.77 9.77
CA GLU A 89 -9.44 -15.67 10.46
C GLU A 89 -9.78 -15.17 11.87
N THR A 90 -11.06 -15.27 12.24
CA THR A 90 -11.57 -14.75 13.52
C THR A 90 -11.00 -15.48 14.74
N SER A 91 -10.63 -16.76 14.56
CA SER A 91 -10.09 -17.62 15.61
C SER A 91 -8.60 -17.41 15.90
N ARG A 92 -7.87 -16.63 15.08
CA ARG A 92 -6.42 -16.44 15.26
C ARG A 92 -6.10 -15.52 16.41
N PRO A 93 -5.25 -15.93 17.37
CA PRO A 93 -4.83 -15.07 18.47
C PRO A 93 -4.07 -13.82 17.99
N GLY A 94 -3.39 -13.90 16.84
CA GLY A 94 -2.66 -12.78 16.24
C GLY A 94 -3.53 -11.66 15.67
N ARG A 95 -4.84 -11.91 15.42
CA ARG A 95 -5.73 -10.92 14.79
C ARG A 95 -5.82 -9.60 15.57
N SER A 96 -5.98 -9.67 16.88
CA SER A 96 -6.07 -8.47 17.73
C SER A 96 -4.77 -7.67 17.74
N TYR A 97 -3.64 -8.35 17.74
CA TYR A 97 -2.34 -7.69 17.66
C TYR A 97 -2.13 -7.00 16.30
N PHE A 98 -2.63 -7.58 15.20
CA PHE A 98 -2.57 -6.93 13.90
C PHE A 98 -3.28 -5.57 13.90
N PHE A 99 -4.50 -5.49 14.41
CA PHE A 99 -5.25 -4.23 14.48
C PHE A 99 -4.64 -3.23 15.47
N SER A 100 -4.08 -3.71 16.59
CA SER A 100 -3.33 -2.87 17.51
C SER A 100 -2.10 -2.25 16.84
N LEU A 101 -1.30 -3.04 16.13
CA LEU A 101 -0.13 -2.57 15.39
C LEU A 101 -0.52 -1.63 14.23
N LEU A 102 -1.68 -1.86 13.59
CA LEU A 102 -2.19 -0.96 12.54
C LEU A 102 -2.54 0.43 13.09
N LEU A 103 -3.15 0.49 14.27
CA LEU A 103 -3.39 1.76 14.97
C LEU A 103 -2.09 2.47 15.34
N LEU A 104 -1.10 1.71 15.80
CA LEU A 104 0.23 2.24 16.08
C LEU A 104 0.90 2.76 14.80
N THR A 105 0.76 2.06 13.67
CA THR A 105 1.24 2.51 12.35
C THR A 105 0.67 3.88 11.98
N ALA A 106 -0.62 4.10 12.16
CA ALA A 106 -1.24 5.40 11.89
C ALA A 106 -0.69 6.50 12.80
N SER A 107 -0.53 6.22 14.10
CA SER A 107 0.08 7.14 15.05
C SER A 107 1.50 7.53 14.66
N LEU A 108 2.33 6.55 14.27
CA LEU A 108 3.73 6.77 13.86
C LEU A 108 3.84 7.58 12.56
N LEU A 109 2.97 7.30 11.59
CA LEU A 109 2.91 8.05 10.33
C LEU A 109 2.49 9.51 10.57
N CYS A 110 1.48 9.74 11.40
CA CYS A 110 1.08 11.10 11.78
C CYS A 110 2.17 11.81 12.59
N GLY A 111 2.89 11.08 13.45
CA GLY A 111 4.04 11.61 14.19
C GLY A 111 5.19 11.98 13.25
N ALA A 112 5.49 11.17 12.25
CA ALA A 112 6.48 11.49 11.23
C ALA A 112 6.06 12.73 10.40
N ALA A 113 4.77 12.87 10.11
CA ALA A 113 4.24 14.03 9.41
C ALA A 113 4.34 15.32 10.25
N ALA A 114 4.19 15.22 11.56
CA ALA A 114 4.28 16.33 12.50
C ALA A 114 5.70 16.62 13.03
N ALA A 115 6.70 15.80 12.68
CA ALA A 115 8.06 15.95 13.19
C ALA A 115 8.67 17.32 12.80
N GLU A 116 9.34 17.97 13.74
CA GLU A 116 9.98 19.27 13.59
C GLU A 116 11.52 19.19 13.54
N ASN A 117 12.06 18.00 13.72
CA ASN A 117 13.50 17.76 13.66
C ASN A 117 13.84 16.42 12.99
N PHE A 118 15.08 16.31 12.49
CA PHE A 118 15.56 15.13 11.76
C PHE A 118 15.58 13.86 12.61
N PHE A 119 15.93 13.98 13.89
CA PHE A 119 16.03 12.83 14.79
C PHE A 119 14.64 12.25 15.11
N THR A 120 13.68 13.12 15.41
CA THR A 120 12.29 12.68 15.68
C THR A 120 11.67 12.04 14.45
N LEU A 121 11.89 12.62 13.25
CA LEU A 121 11.44 12.02 11.99
C LEU A 121 12.04 10.62 11.80
N TYR A 122 13.36 10.48 12.00
CA TYR A 122 14.05 9.22 11.91
C TYR A 122 13.48 8.18 12.88
N LEU A 123 13.28 8.55 14.15
CA LEU A 123 12.71 7.64 15.16
C LEU A 123 11.33 7.11 14.75
N TYR A 124 10.45 7.98 14.25
CA TYR A 124 9.13 7.55 13.77
C TYR A 124 9.25 6.56 12.61
N ILE A 125 10.15 6.80 11.66
CA ILE A 125 10.37 5.91 10.50
C ILE A 125 11.01 4.58 10.92
N GLU A 126 11.92 4.57 11.90
CA GLU A 126 12.52 3.33 12.43
C GLU A 126 11.48 2.46 13.15
N VAL A 127 10.74 3.06 14.08
CA VAL A 127 9.70 2.33 14.82
C VAL A 127 8.61 1.84 13.86
N LEU A 128 8.26 2.62 12.83
CA LEU A 128 7.34 2.22 11.78
C LEU A 128 7.84 0.97 11.03
N GLY A 129 9.12 0.88 10.72
CA GLY A 129 9.75 -0.28 10.10
C GLY A 129 9.67 -1.54 10.97
N LEU A 130 9.88 -1.40 12.29
CA LEU A 130 9.75 -2.49 13.25
C LEU A 130 8.30 -2.94 13.42
N VAL A 131 7.36 -2.00 13.47
CA VAL A 131 5.92 -2.29 13.54
C VAL A 131 5.46 -3.03 12.28
N ALA A 132 5.95 -2.61 11.10
CA ALA A 132 5.66 -3.31 9.84
C ALA A 132 6.19 -4.76 9.86
N ALA A 133 7.40 -5.00 10.36
CA ALA A 133 7.94 -6.35 10.55
C ALA A 133 7.04 -7.19 11.50
N ALA A 134 6.62 -6.63 12.62
CA ALA A 134 5.73 -7.30 13.56
C ALA A 134 4.36 -7.63 12.92
N MET A 135 3.80 -6.72 12.13
CA MET A 135 2.55 -6.95 11.39
C MET A 135 2.71 -8.06 10.34
N LEU A 136 3.85 -8.11 9.63
CA LEU A 136 4.14 -9.19 8.68
C LEU A 136 4.19 -10.56 9.39
N ALA A 137 4.87 -10.64 10.53
CA ALA A 137 4.95 -11.86 11.33
C ALA A 137 3.58 -12.37 11.78
N VAL A 138 2.65 -11.44 12.09
CA VAL A 138 1.30 -11.76 12.57
C VAL A 138 0.31 -12.00 11.43
N SER A 139 0.55 -11.44 10.23
CA SER A 139 -0.38 -11.50 9.10
C SER A 139 -0.62 -12.93 8.59
N ARG A 140 0.35 -13.83 8.75
CA ARG A 140 0.23 -15.25 8.36
C ARG A 140 0.76 -16.17 9.46
N SER A 141 0.09 -17.30 9.66
CA SER A 141 0.55 -18.34 10.60
C SER A 141 1.76 -19.10 10.05
N GLY A 142 2.62 -19.56 10.95
CA GLY A 142 3.76 -20.41 10.63
C GLY A 142 5.02 -19.64 10.22
N THR A 143 5.91 -20.34 9.57
CA THR A 143 7.25 -19.85 9.21
C THR A 143 7.23 -18.73 8.17
N VAL A 144 6.22 -18.69 7.27
CA VAL A 144 6.16 -17.73 6.17
C VAL A 144 6.04 -16.28 6.65
N GLY A 145 5.20 -15.99 7.65
CA GLY A 145 5.09 -14.64 8.22
C GLY A 145 6.39 -14.21 8.93
N LEU A 146 7.03 -15.16 9.63
CA LEU A 146 8.27 -14.88 10.36
C LEU A 146 9.46 -14.67 9.41
N THR A 147 9.58 -15.45 8.34
CA THR A 147 10.60 -15.23 7.30
C THR A 147 10.39 -13.89 6.59
N ALA A 148 9.15 -13.52 6.28
CA ALA A 148 8.84 -12.21 5.71
C ALA A 148 9.28 -11.05 6.61
N ALA A 149 9.03 -11.17 7.91
CA ALA A 149 9.44 -10.18 8.89
C ALA A 149 10.96 -10.09 9.03
N SER A 150 11.65 -11.23 9.08
CA SER A 150 13.12 -11.25 9.16
C SER A 150 13.78 -10.65 7.93
N ASP A 151 13.30 -11.00 6.74
CA ASP A 151 13.82 -10.46 5.48
C ASP A 151 13.61 -8.95 5.41
N TRP A 152 12.44 -8.46 5.85
CA TRP A 152 12.18 -7.03 5.95
C TRP A 152 13.19 -6.31 6.84
N ILE A 153 13.48 -6.85 8.03
CA ILE A 153 14.44 -6.26 8.97
C ILE A 153 15.84 -6.26 8.34
N PHE A 154 16.32 -7.40 7.82
CA PHE A 154 17.66 -7.50 7.23
C PHE A 154 17.87 -6.54 6.05
N ILE A 155 16.85 -6.34 5.24
CA ILE A 155 16.94 -5.45 4.09
C ILE A 155 16.89 -3.97 4.52
N THR A 156 16.11 -3.62 5.56
CA THR A 156 16.00 -2.24 6.04
C THR A 156 17.19 -1.79 6.90
N LEU A 157 17.92 -2.72 7.48
CA LEU A 157 19.02 -2.43 8.41
C LEU A 157 20.15 -1.58 7.81
N PRO A 158 20.69 -1.86 6.59
CA PRO A 158 21.71 -1.00 5.98
C PRO A 158 21.21 0.44 5.75
N ALA A 159 19.95 0.59 5.38
CA ALA A 159 19.33 1.91 5.20
C ALA A 159 19.26 2.69 6.52
N SER A 160 18.95 1.99 7.62
CA SER A 160 18.93 2.57 8.97
C SER A 160 20.31 3.06 9.41
N VAL A 161 21.35 2.29 9.12
CA VAL A 161 22.75 2.68 9.41
C VAL A 161 23.13 3.95 8.65
N LEU A 162 22.76 4.06 7.38
CA LEU A 162 23.01 5.28 6.59
C LEU A 162 22.24 6.48 7.13
N CYS A 163 20.98 6.29 7.54
CA CYS A 163 20.18 7.37 8.14
C CYS A 163 20.82 7.90 9.43
N ILE A 164 21.19 7.00 10.35
CA ILE A 164 21.78 7.43 11.64
C ILE A 164 23.15 8.06 11.45
N ALA A 165 23.97 7.56 10.53
CA ALA A 165 25.25 8.16 10.16
C ALA A 165 25.06 9.59 9.62
N GLY A 166 24.08 9.78 8.73
CA GLY A 166 23.73 11.10 8.21
C GLY A 166 23.28 12.07 9.31
N ILE A 167 22.42 11.62 10.24
CA ILE A 167 21.95 12.42 11.37
C ILE A 167 23.09 12.77 12.33
N SER A 168 23.97 11.82 12.61
CA SER A 168 25.14 12.05 13.46
C SER A 168 26.07 13.10 12.88
N LEU A 169 26.32 13.06 11.58
CA LEU A 169 27.12 14.07 10.89
C LEU A 169 26.42 15.43 10.83
N LEU A 170 25.10 15.47 10.68
CA LEU A 170 24.32 16.71 10.78
C LEU A 170 24.45 17.32 12.17
N PHE A 171 24.34 16.51 13.20
CA PHE A 171 24.51 16.98 14.58
C PHE A 171 25.91 17.54 14.84
N LEU A 172 26.94 16.85 14.36
CA LEU A 172 28.33 17.32 14.47
C LEU A 172 28.58 18.65 13.74
N SER A 173 27.90 18.87 12.61
CA SER A 173 28.08 20.10 11.82
C SER A 173 27.24 21.28 12.31
N MET A 174 26.06 21.03 12.87
CA MET A 174 25.07 22.07 13.19
C MET A 174 24.88 22.26 14.70
N GLY A 175 25.29 21.30 15.54
CA GLY A 175 25.03 21.30 17.00
C GLY A 175 23.55 21.12 17.38
N ASN A 176 22.63 21.21 16.43
CA ASN A 176 21.19 21.04 16.60
C ASN A 176 20.58 20.35 15.37
N LEU A 177 19.53 19.54 15.56
CA LEU A 177 18.86 18.78 14.51
C LEU A 177 17.51 19.37 14.10
N SER A 178 17.16 20.60 14.53
CA SER A 178 15.90 21.23 14.13
C SER A 178 15.93 21.68 12.66
N TYR A 179 14.78 21.66 12.02
CA TYR A 179 14.65 22.15 10.63
C TYR A 179 14.97 23.65 10.51
N GLU A 180 14.69 24.41 11.58
CA GLU A 180 14.98 25.84 11.63
C GLU A 180 16.48 26.14 11.67
N SER A 181 17.26 25.30 12.39
CA SER A 181 18.72 25.43 12.41
C SER A 181 19.34 25.22 11.03
N LEU A 182 18.78 24.29 10.23
CA LEU A 182 19.22 24.08 8.85
C LEU A 182 18.95 25.33 7.98
N LYS A 183 17.80 25.97 8.13
CA LYS A 183 17.48 27.22 7.40
C LYS A 183 18.40 28.36 7.81
N GLN A 184 18.65 28.55 9.10
CA GLN A 184 19.53 29.59 9.61
C GLN A 184 20.95 29.41 9.09
N MET A 185 21.48 28.19 9.09
CA MET A 185 22.80 27.88 8.55
C MET A 185 22.91 28.16 7.06
N ALA A 186 21.86 27.87 6.30
CA ALA A 186 21.80 28.16 4.88
C ALA A 186 21.81 29.69 4.60
N LEU A 187 21.21 30.48 5.47
CA LEU A 187 21.17 31.93 5.35
C LEU A 187 22.49 32.59 5.75
N SER A 188 23.29 31.98 6.63
CA SER A 188 24.59 32.52 7.09
C SER A 188 25.72 32.40 6.07
N GLY A 189 25.51 31.66 4.99
CA GLY A 189 26.47 31.55 3.87
C GLY A 189 27.72 30.74 4.17
N ASP A 190 27.72 29.92 5.22
CA ASP A 190 28.85 29.06 5.59
C ASP A 190 29.17 27.99 4.53
N PRO A 191 30.47 27.62 4.34
CA PRO A 191 30.88 26.72 3.27
C PRO A 191 30.29 25.30 3.44
N PHE A 192 29.53 24.93 2.45
CA PHE A 192 28.60 23.82 2.28
C PHE A 192 29.13 22.37 2.36
N GLY A 193 30.35 22.09 2.77
CA GLY A 193 30.90 20.75 2.62
C GLY A 193 30.25 19.66 3.48
N ALA A 194 30.30 19.81 4.78
CA ALA A 194 29.90 18.77 5.73
C ALA A 194 28.38 18.56 5.83
N PRO A 195 27.52 19.61 5.93
CA PRO A 195 26.07 19.39 6.06
C PRO A 195 25.44 18.84 4.78
N VAL A 196 25.93 19.21 3.58
CA VAL A 196 25.41 18.65 2.32
C VAL A 196 25.73 17.17 2.22
N PHE A 197 26.92 16.72 2.61
CA PHE A 197 27.27 15.30 2.65
C PHE A 197 26.43 14.54 3.68
N ALA A 198 26.21 15.08 4.86
CA ALA A 198 25.38 14.49 5.90
C ALA A 198 23.92 14.31 5.44
N VAL A 199 23.36 15.35 4.80
CA VAL A 199 22.00 15.29 4.24
C VAL A 199 21.92 14.30 3.08
N THR A 200 22.93 14.23 2.19
CA THR A 200 22.95 13.21 1.12
C THR A 200 22.96 11.80 1.67
N LEU A 201 23.70 11.56 2.76
CA LEU A 201 23.74 10.25 3.40
C LEU A 201 22.39 9.88 4.02
N LEU A 202 21.75 10.81 4.73
CA LEU A 202 20.41 10.65 5.27
C LEU A 202 19.38 10.38 4.17
N MET A 203 19.41 11.18 3.08
CA MET A 203 18.52 10.99 1.94
C MET A 203 18.72 9.65 1.26
N THR A 204 19.97 9.20 1.10
CA THR A 204 20.27 7.88 0.52
C THR A 204 19.68 6.76 1.38
N GLY A 205 19.80 6.83 2.69
CA GLY A 205 19.19 5.88 3.60
C GLY A 205 17.65 5.86 3.51
N LEU A 206 17.01 7.02 3.45
CA LEU A 206 15.56 7.13 3.30
C LEU A 206 15.08 6.66 1.91
N LEU A 207 15.82 6.95 0.85
CA LEU A 207 15.55 6.43 -0.50
C LEU A 207 15.64 4.90 -0.54
N LEU A 208 16.65 4.32 0.10
CA LEU A 208 16.74 2.88 0.25
C LEU A 208 15.53 2.32 1.00
N LYS A 209 15.08 2.94 2.08
CA LYS A 209 13.87 2.52 2.80
C LYS A 209 12.60 2.62 1.96
N ALA A 210 12.47 3.65 1.14
CA ALA A 210 11.32 3.82 0.24
C ALA A 210 11.34 2.83 -0.93
N CYS A 211 12.55 2.48 -1.44
CA CYS A 211 12.74 1.68 -2.65
C CYS A 211 13.25 0.25 -2.38
N ILE A 212 13.32 -0.16 -1.13
CA ILE A 212 13.87 -1.44 -0.67
C ILE A 212 13.27 -2.65 -1.40
N PHE A 213 12.11 -2.48 -1.95
CA PHE A 213 11.38 -3.48 -2.72
C PHE A 213 11.89 -3.70 -4.16
N LEU A 214 12.74 -2.83 -4.70
CA LEU A 214 13.39 -3.07 -5.99
C LEU A 214 14.45 -4.17 -5.90
N MET A 215 14.75 -4.64 -4.69
CA MET A 215 15.75 -5.65 -4.41
C MET A 215 15.21 -7.09 -4.54
N PRO A 216 16.08 -8.09 -4.55
CA PRO A 216 15.94 -9.43 -5.14
C PRO A 216 14.87 -10.35 -4.57
N GLN A 217 14.02 -9.91 -3.67
CA GLN A 217 12.86 -10.67 -3.18
C GLN A 217 11.88 -11.08 -4.30
N GLU A 218 12.01 -10.47 -5.49
CA GLU A 218 11.24 -10.89 -6.66
C GLU A 218 11.81 -12.07 -7.41
N ARG A 219 13.07 -12.43 -7.13
CA ARG A 219 13.70 -13.60 -7.74
C ARG A 219 13.30 -14.91 -7.07
N SER A 220 13.03 -14.93 -5.78
CA SER A 220 12.42 -16.09 -5.15
C SER A 220 10.92 -16.08 -5.44
N SER A 221 10.49 -16.95 -6.34
CA SER A 221 9.08 -17.15 -6.73
C SER A 221 8.15 -17.40 -5.52
N ASP A 222 8.72 -17.82 -4.40
CA ASP A 222 7.98 -18.38 -3.28
C ASP A 222 7.59 -17.34 -2.21
N PHE A 223 8.39 -16.28 -2.02
CA PHE A 223 8.19 -15.35 -0.90
C PHE A 223 6.97 -14.45 -1.04
N ARG A 224 6.68 -13.94 -2.25
CA ARG A 224 5.61 -12.95 -2.46
C ARG A 224 4.27 -13.50 -2.91
N THR A 225 4.26 -14.65 -3.57
CA THR A 225 3.01 -15.30 -3.94
C THR A 225 2.21 -15.72 -2.72
N ASP A 226 2.89 -15.97 -1.63
CA ASP A 226 2.29 -16.48 -0.40
C ASP A 226 1.92 -15.39 0.63
N LEU A 227 2.36 -14.15 0.43
CA LEU A 227 2.01 -13.07 1.35
C LEU A 227 0.53 -12.67 1.18
N PRO A 228 -0.26 -12.59 2.27
CA PRO A 228 -1.64 -12.13 2.19
C PRO A 228 -1.69 -10.66 1.77
N VAL A 229 -2.83 -10.21 1.25
CA VAL A 229 -2.99 -8.80 0.82
C VAL A 229 -2.83 -7.85 1.97
N SER A 230 -3.28 -8.21 3.18
CA SER A 230 -3.03 -7.44 4.41
C SER A 230 -1.54 -7.16 4.63
N GLY A 231 -0.66 -8.14 4.38
CA GLY A 231 0.78 -7.94 4.43
C GLY A 231 1.29 -6.94 3.39
N HIS A 232 0.81 -6.99 2.15
CA HIS A 232 1.17 -6.01 1.11
C HIS A 232 0.69 -4.59 1.45
N LEU A 233 -0.50 -4.44 2.03
CA LEU A 233 -1.03 -3.16 2.49
C LEU A 233 -0.18 -2.55 3.62
N VAL A 234 0.31 -3.39 4.55
CA VAL A 234 1.25 -2.97 5.60
C VAL A 234 2.55 -2.43 5.00
N LEU A 235 3.11 -3.15 4.03
CA LEU A 235 4.33 -2.72 3.35
C LEU A 235 4.14 -1.41 2.58
N GLN A 236 2.97 -1.19 2.01
CA GLN A 236 2.60 0.07 1.37
C GLN A 236 2.59 1.23 2.38
N LEU A 237 2.00 1.03 3.57
CA LEU A 237 1.99 2.03 4.64
C LEU A 237 3.40 2.37 5.14
N ALA A 238 4.25 1.36 5.34
CA ALA A 238 5.63 1.58 5.76
C ALA A 238 6.43 2.40 4.73
N ARG A 239 6.26 2.11 3.44
CA ARG A 239 6.89 2.90 2.37
C ARG A 239 6.36 4.32 2.28
N LEU A 240 5.07 4.51 2.51
CA LEU A 240 4.46 5.84 2.52
C LEU A 240 5.18 6.78 3.49
N GLY A 241 5.54 6.28 4.68
CA GLY A 241 6.32 7.04 5.66
C GLY A 241 7.70 7.45 5.15
N ALA A 242 8.44 6.53 4.54
CA ALA A 242 9.76 6.82 3.97
C ALA A 242 9.69 7.79 2.77
N MET A 243 8.71 7.59 1.88
CA MET A 243 8.44 8.51 0.75
C MET A 243 8.11 9.92 1.24
N TYR A 244 7.29 10.03 2.29
CA TYR A 244 6.95 11.30 2.90
C TYR A 244 8.18 11.98 3.51
N ALA A 245 9.04 11.23 4.21
CA ALA A 245 10.28 11.77 4.77
C ALA A 245 11.22 12.33 3.70
N VAL A 246 11.43 11.58 2.60
CA VAL A 246 12.22 12.07 1.46
C VAL A 246 11.64 13.36 0.89
N PHE A 247 10.33 13.39 0.66
CA PHE A 247 9.64 14.56 0.12
C PHE A 247 9.77 15.76 1.05
N ARG A 248 9.54 15.61 2.34
CA ARG A 248 9.63 16.70 3.31
C ARG A 248 11.04 17.27 3.42
N ILE A 249 12.05 16.40 3.51
CA ILE A 249 13.44 16.83 3.59
C ILE A 249 13.88 17.52 2.30
N SER A 250 13.47 17.02 1.13
CA SER A 250 13.83 17.63 -0.17
C SER A 250 13.28 19.05 -0.31
N ILE A 251 12.04 19.28 0.11
CA ILE A 251 11.44 20.62 0.14
C ILE A 251 12.25 21.52 1.10
N LEU A 252 12.54 21.03 2.29
CA LEU A 252 13.30 21.78 3.30
C LEU A 252 14.66 22.21 2.77
N ILE A 253 15.39 21.31 2.12
CA ILE A 253 16.72 21.57 1.54
C ILE A 253 16.64 22.62 0.45
N ARG A 254 15.65 22.54 -0.42
CA ARG A 254 15.50 23.51 -1.49
C ARG A 254 15.24 24.92 -0.97
N PHE A 255 14.47 25.06 0.09
CA PHE A 255 14.27 26.36 0.75
C PHE A 255 15.52 26.88 1.44
N SER A 256 16.31 25.97 2.03
CA SER A 256 17.49 26.34 2.79
C SER A 256 18.69 26.61 1.89
N PHE A 257 18.87 25.83 0.84
CA PHE A 257 20.07 25.82 0.01
C PHE A 257 19.71 26.05 -1.47
N GLY A 258 19.29 27.24 -1.86
CA GLY A 258 18.87 27.56 -3.22
C GLY A 258 19.78 27.03 -4.36
N ASN A 259 21.06 26.71 -4.06
CA ASN A 259 22.06 26.17 -4.98
C ASN A 259 22.41 24.69 -4.73
N ALA A 260 21.62 23.90 -3.99
CA ALA A 260 21.84 22.45 -3.87
C ALA A 260 21.53 21.70 -5.18
N ALA A 261 22.02 22.22 -6.31
CA ALA A 261 21.76 21.69 -7.66
C ALA A 261 22.19 20.23 -7.80
N PHE A 262 23.25 19.82 -7.11
CA PHE A 262 23.71 18.42 -7.12
C PHE A 262 22.68 17.48 -6.46
N LEU A 263 22.22 17.81 -5.26
CA LEU A 263 21.27 16.98 -4.52
C LEU A 263 19.92 16.91 -5.23
N SER A 264 19.44 18.04 -5.73
CA SER A 264 18.24 18.13 -6.55
C SER A 264 18.34 17.27 -7.81
N SER A 265 19.45 17.38 -8.56
CA SER A 265 19.67 16.62 -9.79
C SER A 265 19.86 15.12 -9.51
N SER A 266 20.54 14.74 -8.43
CA SER A 266 20.71 13.34 -8.04
C SER A 266 19.37 12.71 -7.63
N LEU A 267 18.50 13.44 -6.93
CA LEU A 267 17.17 12.97 -6.56
C LEU A 267 16.26 12.81 -7.78
N MET A 268 16.32 13.75 -8.74
CA MET A 268 15.60 13.63 -10.02
C MET A 268 16.08 12.42 -10.82
N PHE A 269 17.39 12.22 -10.89
CA PHE A 269 17.99 11.10 -11.63
C PHE A 269 17.60 9.76 -11.00
N THR A 270 17.73 9.60 -9.68
CA THR A 270 17.32 8.38 -8.98
C THR A 270 15.83 8.12 -9.14
N GLY A 271 14.99 9.18 -9.05
CA GLY A 271 13.56 9.10 -9.30
C GLY A 271 13.25 8.59 -10.71
N ALA A 272 13.92 9.10 -11.73
CA ALA A 272 13.72 8.66 -13.12
C ALA A 272 14.18 7.20 -13.35
N VAL A 273 15.28 6.79 -12.75
CA VAL A 273 15.75 5.39 -12.81
C VAL A 273 14.72 4.44 -12.19
N ILE A 274 14.21 4.77 -11.00
CA ILE A 274 13.18 3.98 -10.33
C ILE A 274 11.90 3.92 -11.15
N LEU A 275 11.48 5.06 -11.72
CA LEU A 275 10.32 5.17 -12.58
C LEU A 275 10.39 4.24 -13.78
N VAL A 276 11.48 4.29 -14.52
CA VAL A 276 11.68 3.47 -15.73
C VAL A 276 11.79 1.99 -15.38
N TRP A 277 12.61 1.66 -14.39
CA TRP A 277 12.84 0.28 -13.97
C TRP A 277 11.54 -0.39 -13.49
N SER A 278 10.81 0.26 -12.60
CA SER A 278 9.56 -0.30 -12.06
C SER A 278 8.50 -0.46 -13.13
N THR A 279 8.40 0.47 -14.08
CA THR A 279 7.46 0.40 -15.19
C THR A 279 7.79 -0.76 -16.14
N LEU A 280 9.06 -0.98 -16.46
CA LEU A 280 9.51 -2.11 -17.28
C LEU A 280 9.25 -3.45 -16.58
N CYS A 281 9.49 -3.52 -15.26
CA CYS A 281 9.17 -4.70 -14.48
C CYS A 281 7.66 -4.99 -14.47
N ALA A 282 6.81 -3.98 -14.32
CA ALA A 282 5.36 -4.12 -14.34
C ALA A 282 4.82 -4.75 -15.63
N LEU A 283 5.47 -4.51 -16.77
CA LEU A 283 5.11 -5.12 -18.06
C LEU A 283 5.29 -6.65 -18.08
N ASN A 284 6.28 -7.16 -17.35
CA ASN A 284 6.65 -8.58 -17.39
C ASN A 284 5.94 -9.43 -16.33
N VAL A 285 5.28 -8.80 -15.37
CA VAL A 285 4.62 -9.50 -14.26
C VAL A 285 3.30 -10.13 -14.69
N LYS A 286 3.03 -11.31 -14.14
CA LYS A 286 1.79 -12.08 -14.39
C LYS A 286 0.72 -11.86 -13.33
N ASP A 287 1.12 -11.51 -12.11
CA ASP A 287 0.24 -11.40 -10.94
C ASP A 287 -0.18 -9.95 -10.70
N LEU A 288 -1.46 -9.76 -10.41
CA LEU A 288 -2.03 -8.43 -10.18
C LEU A 288 -1.45 -7.75 -8.93
N LYS A 289 -1.18 -8.51 -7.86
CA LYS A 289 -0.56 -7.98 -6.64
C LYS A 289 0.85 -7.42 -6.91
N ARG A 290 1.68 -8.21 -7.62
CA ARG A 290 3.03 -7.77 -8.01
C ARG A 290 2.97 -6.54 -8.91
N MET A 291 2.04 -6.52 -9.88
CA MET A 291 1.85 -5.36 -10.73
C MET A 291 1.50 -4.11 -9.93
N ALA A 292 0.61 -4.23 -8.94
CA ALA A 292 0.25 -3.13 -8.04
C ALA A 292 1.47 -2.60 -7.26
N CYS A 293 2.34 -3.49 -6.77
CA CYS A 293 3.59 -3.10 -6.10
C CYS A 293 4.53 -2.33 -7.05
N PHE A 294 4.70 -2.77 -8.30
CA PHE A 294 5.53 -2.04 -9.27
C PHE A 294 4.95 -0.69 -9.64
N PHE A 295 3.64 -0.56 -9.71
CA PHE A 295 2.98 0.73 -9.91
C PHE A 295 3.25 1.70 -8.76
N ASP A 296 3.26 1.20 -7.54
CA ASP A 296 3.59 2.00 -6.36
C ASP A 296 5.07 2.47 -6.37
N PHE A 297 6.00 1.62 -6.83
CA PHE A 297 7.39 2.04 -7.06
C PHE A 297 7.52 3.07 -8.18
N SER A 298 6.75 2.93 -9.26
CA SER A 298 6.73 3.93 -10.32
C SER A 298 6.25 5.29 -9.80
N ASN A 299 5.23 5.28 -8.93
CA ASN A 299 4.76 6.50 -8.26
C ASN A 299 5.83 7.08 -7.31
N ALA A 300 6.57 6.23 -6.58
CA ALA A 300 7.70 6.68 -5.78
C ALA A 300 8.78 7.35 -6.66
N GLY A 301 9.11 6.79 -7.81
CA GLY A 301 10.02 7.39 -8.78
C GLY A 301 9.54 8.76 -9.26
N MET A 302 8.25 8.90 -9.58
CA MET A 302 7.66 10.19 -9.93
C MET A 302 7.70 11.19 -8.77
N LEU A 303 7.41 10.73 -7.55
CA LEU A 303 7.48 11.56 -6.36
C LEU A 303 8.90 12.12 -6.13
N PHE A 304 9.92 11.28 -6.28
CA PHE A 304 11.31 11.72 -6.12
C PHE A 304 11.75 12.67 -7.24
N THR A 305 11.27 12.47 -8.46
CA THR A 305 11.47 13.41 -9.55
C THR A 305 10.81 14.76 -9.25
N ALA A 306 9.58 14.76 -8.74
CA ALA A 306 8.85 15.96 -8.33
C ALA A 306 9.53 16.68 -7.16
N ALA A 307 9.98 15.91 -6.16
CA ALA A 307 10.70 16.41 -4.99
C ALA A 307 12.05 17.02 -5.36
N GLY A 308 12.79 16.40 -6.27
CA GLY A 308 14.04 16.93 -6.79
C GLY A 308 13.87 18.21 -7.61
N LEU A 309 12.77 18.34 -8.36
CA LEU A 309 12.44 19.55 -9.10
C LEU A 309 12.09 20.71 -8.16
N GLY A 310 11.29 20.48 -7.12
CA GLY A 310 10.98 21.41 -6.04
C GLY A 310 10.31 22.73 -6.47
N THR A 311 9.61 22.78 -7.60
CA THR A 311 8.79 23.92 -7.99
C THR A 311 7.42 23.84 -7.29
N PRO A 312 6.68 24.95 -7.12
CA PRO A 312 5.33 24.92 -6.53
C PRO A 312 4.42 23.90 -7.23
N LEU A 313 4.48 23.86 -8.55
CA LEU A 313 3.70 22.94 -9.37
C LEU A 313 4.12 21.48 -9.16
N SER A 314 5.43 21.20 -8.99
CA SER A 314 5.90 19.84 -8.70
C SER A 314 5.53 19.39 -7.29
N VAL A 315 5.54 20.27 -6.29
CA VAL A 315 5.08 19.98 -4.94
C VAL A 315 3.59 19.62 -4.94
N LEU A 316 2.79 20.37 -5.69
CA LEU A 316 1.37 20.06 -5.86
C LEU A 316 1.16 18.71 -6.56
N SER A 317 1.92 18.44 -7.63
CA SER A 317 1.95 17.12 -8.27
C SER A 317 2.27 16.00 -7.28
N ALA A 318 3.26 16.20 -6.40
CA ALA A 318 3.65 15.23 -5.39
C ALA A 318 2.50 14.89 -4.42
N LEU A 319 1.70 15.86 -4.01
CA LEU A 319 0.52 15.61 -3.17
C LEU A 319 -0.52 14.74 -3.89
N PHE A 320 -0.77 15.02 -5.18
CA PHE A 320 -1.64 14.16 -5.99
C PHE A 320 -1.05 12.77 -6.26
N ILE A 321 0.29 12.65 -6.34
CA ILE A 321 0.98 11.34 -6.42
C ILE A 321 0.73 10.56 -5.12
N PHE A 322 0.82 11.17 -3.94
CA PHE A 322 0.49 10.50 -2.69
C PHE A 322 -0.96 10.01 -2.67
N LEU A 323 -1.91 10.83 -3.08
CA LEU A 323 -3.32 10.46 -3.13
C LEU A 323 -3.56 9.29 -4.10
N SER A 324 -3.05 9.37 -5.33
CA SER A 324 -3.24 8.34 -6.35
C SER A 324 -2.50 7.05 -6.02
N SER A 325 -1.27 7.14 -5.50
CA SER A 325 -0.48 5.98 -5.09
C SER A 325 -1.19 5.22 -3.96
N THR A 326 -1.53 5.89 -2.85
CA THR A 326 -2.16 5.23 -1.71
C THR A 326 -3.48 4.56 -2.09
N SER A 327 -4.40 5.30 -2.70
CA SER A 327 -5.74 4.79 -3.03
C SER A 327 -5.73 3.80 -4.20
N GLY A 328 -4.95 4.09 -5.25
CA GLY A 328 -4.91 3.25 -6.45
C GLY A 328 -4.19 1.92 -6.22
N THR A 329 -3.09 1.92 -5.47
CA THR A 329 -2.37 0.69 -5.13
C THR A 329 -3.20 -0.16 -4.17
N THR A 330 -3.83 0.44 -3.17
CA THR A 330 -4.77 -0.26 -2.27
C THR A 330 -5.89 -0.93 -3.06
N LEU A 331 -6.49 -0.23 -4.02
CA LEU A 331 -7.54 -0.77 -4.88
C LEU A 331 -7.04 -1.99 -5.69
N LEU A 332 -5.89 -1.88 -6.33
CA LEU A 332 -5.31 -2.96 -7.13
C LEU A 332 -4.89 -4.16 -6.26
N LEU A 333 -4.34 -3.94 -5.07
CA LEU A 333 -4.00 -5.02 -4.13
C LEU A 333 -5.23 -5.79 -3.66
N ILE A 334 -6.30 -5.08 -3.31
CA ILE A 334 -7.58 -5.69 -2.93
C ILE A 334 -8.14 -6.51 -4.10
N CYS A 335 -8.16 -5.95 -5.31
CA CYS A 335 -8.58 -6.68 -6.51
C CYS A 335 -7.71 -7.92 -6.77
N GLY A 336 -6.39 -7.83 -6.54
CA GLY A 336 -5.46 -8.97 -6.65
C GLY A 336 -5.79 -10.09 -5.67
N GLY A 337 -6.11 -9.77 -4.42
CA GLY A 337 -6.52 -10.76 -3.43
C GLY A 337 -7.86 -11.43 -3.73
N LEU A 338 -8.78 -10.70 -4.37
CA LEU A 338 -10.06 -11.26 -4.80
C LEU A 338 -9.91 -12.23 -5.99
N THR A 339 -8.90 -12.05 -6.85
CA THR A 339 -8.64 -12.96 -8.00
C THR A 339 -8.05 -14.29 -7.58
N GLU A 340 -7.27 -14.36 -6.50
CA GLU A 340 -6.63 -15.60 -6.05
C GLU A 340 -7.60 -16.58 -5.39
N ARG A 341 -8.70 -16.12 -4.85
CA ARG A 341 -9.71 -16.96 -4.17
C ARG A 341 -10.63 -17.67 -5.17
N LYS A 342 -10.06 -18.41 -6.13
CA LYS A 342 -10.73 -19.03 -7.29
C LYS A 342 -11.81 -20.09 -7.00
N LYS A 343 -12.07 -20.51 -5.77
CA LYS A 343 -12.89 -21.70 -5.47
C LYS A 343 -14.30 -21.46 -4.94
N THR A 344 -14.81 -20.24 -4.92
CA THR A 344 -16.14 -20.00 -4.36
C THR A 344 -17.04 -19.22 -5.31
N ARG A 345 -18.38 -19.37 -5.15
CA ARG A 345 -19.50 -18.64 -5.79
C ARG A 345 -19.30 -17.12 -5.91
N PHE A 346 -18.16 -16.62 -5.45
CA PHE A 346 -17.62 -15.27 -5.53
C PHE A 346 -17.24 -14.83 -6.95
N GLN A 347 -17.01 -15.78 -7.85
CA GLN A 347 -16.56 -15.49 -9.22
C GLN A 347 -17.53 -14.56 -9.96
N SER A 348 -18.85 -14.76 -9.85
CA SER A 348 -19.80 -13.93 -10.60
C SER A 348 -19.83 -12.47 -10.18
N LEU A 349 -19.70 -12.20 -8.88
CA LEU A 349 -19.67 -10.83 -8.35
C LEU A 349 -18.35 -10.12 -8.67
N PHE A 350 -17.24 -10.85 -8.59
CA PHE A 350 -15.93 -10.35 -8.98
C PHE A 350 -15.88 -10.00 -10.48
N TYR A 351 -16.50 -10.81 -11.34
CA TYR A 351 -16.51 -10.54 -12.78
C TYR A 351 -17.22 -9.24 -13.14
N SER A 352 -18.29 -8.91 -12.45
CA SER A 352 -19.02 -7.66 -12.71
C SER A 352 -18.31 -6.44 -12.12
N HIS A 353 -17.98 -6.47 -10.83
CA HIS A 353 -17.49 -5.29 -10.11
C HIS A 353 -15.96 -5.24 -9.98
N GLY A 354 -15.31 -6.37 -9.74
CA GLY A 354 -13.88 -6.44 -9.53
C GLY A 354 -13.07 -6.14 -10.79
N SER A 355 -13.53 -6.56 -11.97
CA SER A 355 -12.88 -6.22 -13.24
C SER A 355 -12.97 -4.72 -13.54
N PHE A 356 -14.11 -4.09 -13.22
CA PHE A 356 -14.28 -2.64 -13.34
C PHE A 356 -13.36 -1.90 -12.36
N LEU A 357 -13.35 -2.31 -11.10
CA LEU A 357 -12.52 -1.69 -10.05
C LEU A 357 -11.02 -1.84 -10.34
N MET A 358 -10.60 -3.04 -10.82
CA MET A 358 -9.23 -3.26 -11.29
C MET A 358 -8.85 -2.33 -12.44
N LEU A 359 -9.75 -2.18 -13.42
CA LEU A 359 -9.53 -1.28 -14.55
C LEU A 359 -9.44 0.17 -14.07
N ALA A 360 -10.34 0.61 -13.20
CA ALA A 360 -10.35 1.95 -12.65
C ALA A 360 -9.08 2.28 -11.86
N GLY A 361 -8.62 1.35 -10.98
CA GLY A 361 -7.35 1.47 -10.28
C GLY A 361 -6.16 1.55 -11.23
N GLY A 362 -6.12 0.67 -12.24
CA GLY A 362 -5.09 0.67 -13.27
C GLY A 362 -5.07 1.94 -14.13
N LEU A 363 -6.23 2.45 -14.54
CA LEU A 363 -6.37 3.70 -15.29
C LEU A 363 -5.92 4.90 -14.45
N SER A 364 -6.26 4.93 -13.16
CA SER A 364 -5.76 5.95 -12.25
C SER A 364 -4.24 5.91 -12.14
N GLN A 365 -3.67 4.73 -11.95
CA GLN A 365 -2.21 4.56 -11.86
C GLN A 365 -1.49 4.89 -13.19
N SER A 366 -2.15 4.72 -14.32
CA SER A 366 -1.61 5.08 -15.65
C SER A 366 -1.79 6.56 -15.99
N GLY A 367 -2.54 7.32 -15.18
CA GLY A 367 -2.77 8.74 -15.41
C GLY A 367 -3.81 9.02 -16.50
N ILE A 368 -4.95 8.33 -16.48
CA ILE A 368 -6.06 8.56 -17.41
C ILE A 368 -7.19 9.29 -16.70
N PRO A 369 -7.80 10.32 -17.33
CA PRO A 369 -8.98 10.97 -16.76
C PRO A 369 -10.14 9.95 -16.62
N PRO A 370 -11.04 10.08 -15.67
CA PRO A 370 -11.27 11.20 -14.74
C PRO A 370 -10.59 11.07 -13.37
N PHE A 371 -9.62 10.18 -13.21
CA PHE A 371 -9.04 9.84 -11.93
C PHE A 371 -7.95 10.81 -11.45
N ALA A 372 -7.70 10.83 -10.13
CA ALA A 372 -6.69 11.68 -9.49
C ALA A 372 -5.27 11.47 -10.06
N GLY A 373 -4.94 10.26 -10.48
CA GLY A 373 -3.65 9.93 -11.09
C GLY A 373 -3.35 10.66 -12.40
N PHE A 374 -4.36 11.11 -13.14
CA PHE A 374 -4.18 11.97 -14.31
C PHE A 374 -3.55 13.30 -13.93
N TRP A 375 -4.11 13.96 -12.93
CA TRP A 375 -3.63 15.27 -12.50
C TRP A 375 -2.21 15.19 -11.91
N SER A 376 -1.90 14.14 -11.16
CA SER A 376 -0.56 13.94 -10.63
C SER A 376 0.51 13.91 -11.72
N ARG A 377 0.25 13.18 -12.81
CA ARG A 377 1.18 13.03 -13.93
C ARG A 377 1.22 14.28 -14.82
N LEU A 378 0.05 14.84 -15.12
CA LEU A 378 -0.05 16.04 -15.96
C LEU A 378 0.71 17.21 -15.33
N LEU A 379 0.49 17.48 -14.04
CA LEU A 379 1.15 18.56 -13.32
C LEU A 379 2.67 18.36 -13.27
N LEU A 380 3.13 17.11 -13.06
CA LEU A 380 4.56 16.80 -13.08
C LEU A 380 5.18 17.06 -14.44
N VAL A 381 4.54 16.59 -15.51
CA VAL A 381 5.04 16.77 -16.89
C VAL A 381 5.10 18.25 -17.25
N ILE A 382 4.08 19.03 -16.92
CA ILE A 382 4.08 20.49 -17.14
C ILE A 382 5.23 21.13 -16.35
N ALA A 383 5.37 20.83 -15.06
CA ALA A 383 6.44 21.39 -14.21
C ALA A 383 7.83 21.08 -14.74
N LEU A 384 8.04 19.88 -15.29
CA LEU A 384 9.31 19.47 -15.88
C LEU A 384 9.61 20.21 -17.20
N PHE A 385 8.60 20.41 -18.06
CA PHE A 385 8.76 21.19 -19.29
C PHE A 385 9.04 22.68 -18.99
N ASP A 386 8.29 23.28 -18.07
CA ASP A 386 8.48 24.68 -17.65
C ASP A 386 9.89 24.92 -17.07
N SER A 387 10.47 23.89 -16.43
CA SER A 387 11.82 23.96 -15.86
C SER A 387 12.93 23.57 -16.86
N GLY A 388 12.62 23.32 -18.13
CA GLY A 388 13.58 22.93 -19.17
C GLY A 388 14.13 21.50 -18.99
N ARG A 389 13.52 20.67 -18.15
CA ARG A 389 13.94 19.28 -17.87
C ARG A 389 13.21 18.28 -18.79
N ASN A 390 13.24 18.50 -20.09
CA ASN A 390 12.45 17.81 -21.11
C ASN A 390 12.63 16.28 -21.11
N VAL A 391 13.84 15.79 -20.85
CA VAL A 391 14.13 14.33 -20.81
C VAL A 391 13.28 13.64 -19.73
N TYR A 392 13.22 14.23 -18.53
CA TYR A 392 12.42 13.67 -17.43
C TYR A 392 10.91 13.74 -17.72
N ALA A 393 10.45 14.80 -18.37
CA ALA A 393 9.07 14.94 -18.80
C ALA A 393 8.67 13.84 -19.79
N VAL A 394 9.51 13.56 -20.79
CA VAL A 394 9.28 12.49 -21.76
C VAL A 394 9.31 11.12 -21.07
N LEU A 395 10.24 10.87 -20.15
CA LEU A 395 10.29 9.61 -19.39
C LEU A 395 9.01 9.40 -18.55
N ALA A 396 8.51 10.46 -17.91
CA ALA A 396 7.26 10.40 -17.15
C ALA A 396 6.04 10.12 -18.06
N ALA A 397 5.97 10.74 -19.23
CA ALA A 397 4.90 10.50 -20.20
C ALA A 397 4.95 9.08 -20.77
N VAL A 398 6.13 8.60 -21.18
CA VAL A 398 6.33 7.24 -21.71
C VAL A 398 5.97 6.20 -20.64
N SER A 399 6.39 6.41 -19.39
CA SER A 399 6.03 5.50 -18.29
C SER A 399 4.52 5.36 -18.12
N SER A 400 3.75 6.42 -18.31
CA SER A 400 2.29 6.40 -18.23
C SER A 400 1.67 5.49 -19.29
N VAL A 401 2.18 5.56 -20.53
CA VAL A 401 1.73 4.71 -21.65
C VAL A 401 2.09 3.23 -21.40
N LEU A 402 3.30 2.98 -20.90
CA LEU A 402 3.74 1.62 -20.57
C LEU A 402 2.91 1.02 -19.42
N MET A 403 2.59 1.79 -18.38
CA MET A 403 1.71 1.33 -17.30
C MET A 403 0.31 1.00 -17.81
N LEU A 404 -0.24 1.82 -18.71
CA LEU A 404 -1.52 1.53 -19.34
C LEU A 404 -1.49 0.20 -20.10
N SER A 405 -0.42 -0.03 -20.86
CA SER A 405 -0.25 -1.28 -21.61
C SER A 405 -0.17 -2.51 -20.69
N ALA A 406 0.47 -2.38 -19.51
CA ALA A 406 0.51 -3.42 -18.48
C ALA A 406 -0.90 -3.74 -17.94
N VAL A 407 -1.71 -2.72 -17.65
CA VAL A 407 -3.09 -2.88 -17.18
C VAL A 407 -3.95 -3.59 -18.21
N LEU A 408 -3.89 -3.16 -19.48
CA LEU A 408 -4.67 -3.75 -20.57
C LEU A 408 -4.27 -5.21 -20.83
N ARG A 409 -2.97 -5.51 -20.75
CA ARG A 409 -2.44 -6.87 -20.87
C ARG A 409 -2.95 -7.77 -19.74
N GLN A 410 -2.92 -7.28 -18.50
CA GLN A 410 -3.41 -8.03 -17.35
C GLN A 410 -4.91 -8.29 -17.43
N ARG A 411 -5.68 -7.29 -17.86
CA ARG A 411 -7.11 -7.45 -18.12
C ARG A 411 -7.38 -8.54 -19.17
N ARG A 412 -6.67 -8.53 -20.30
CA ARG A 412 -6.84 -9.57 -21.35
C ARG A 412 -6.59 -10.97 -20.80
N LYS A 413 -5.55 -11.17 -20.00
CA LYS A 413 -5.27 -12.48 -19.38
C LYS A 413 -6.42 -12.98 -18.53
N LEU A 414 -6.93 -12.13 -17.62
CA LEU A 414 -8.05 -12.48 -16.76
C LEU A 414 -9.30 -12.88 -17.57
N PHE A 415 -9.55 -12.26 -18.72
CA PHE A 415 -10.68 -12.62 -19.57
C PHE A 415 -10.45 -13.92 -20.37
N THR A 416 -9.24 -14.14 -20.89
CA THR A 416 -8.94 -15.35 -21.70
C THR A 416 -8.85 -16.61 -20.85
N GLU A 417 -8.23 -16.56 -19.68
CA GLU A 417 -8.16 -17.69 -18.75
C GLU A 417 -9.57 -18.12 -18.30
N ASN A 418 -10.43 -17.16 -18.06
CA ASN A 418 -11.80 -17.41 -17.63
C ASN A 418 -12.71 -17.94 -18.75
N GLY A 419 -12.49 -17.51 -19.98
CA GLY A 419 -13.17 -18.08 -21.15
C GLY A 419 -12.81 -19.55 -21.33
N ALA A 420 -11.53 -19.90 -21.20
CA ALA A 420 -11.04 -21.27 -21.30
C ALA A 420 -11.56 -22.20 -20.18
N GLU A 421 -11.60 -21.69 -18.93
CA GLU A 421 -12.13 -22.44 -17.78
C GLU A 421 -13.65 -22.69 -17.90
N LYS A 422 -14.39 -21.68 -18.36
CA LYS A 422 -15.83 -21.82 -18.61
C LYS A 422 -16.12 -22.83 -19.72
N TYR A 423 -15.25 -22.92 -20.75
CA TYR A 423 -15.34 -23.90 -21.82
C TYR A 423 -15.01 -25.31 -21.31
N ARG A 424 -13.96 -25.44 -20.46
CA ARG A 424 -13.59 -26.73 -19.87
C ARG A 424 -14.68 -27.26 -18.92
N ASN A 425 -15.24 -26.42 -18.07
CA ASN A 425 -16.34 -26.80 -17.17
C ASN A 425 -17.62 -27.19 -17.95
N ARG A 426 -17.92 -26.54 -19.09
CA ARG A 426 -19.00 -26.98 -19.96
C ARG A 426 -18.73 -28.37 -20.57
N GLN A 427 -17.50 -28.60 -21.05
CA GLN A 427 -17.13 -29.92 -21.58
C GLN A 427 -17.16 -31.03 -20.54
N GLU A 428 -16.81 -30.72 -19.28
CA GLU A 428 -16.92 -31.69 -18.18
C GLU A 428 -18.35 -31.95 -17.78
N ILE A 429 -19.23 -30.95 -17.79
CA ILE A 429 -20.68 -31.14 -17.58
C ILE A 429 -21.30 -31.92 -18.73
N ASP A 430 -20.95 -31.62 -19.99
CA ASP A 430 -21.45 -32.37 -21.15
C ASP A 430 -20.95 -33.83 -21.16
N LYS A 431 -19.69 -34.07 -20.73
CA LYS A 431 -19.16 -35.43 -20.56
C LYS A 431 -19.85 -36.20 -19.44
N SER A 432 -20.14 -35.55 -18.31
CA SER A 432 -20.85 -36.17 -17.20
C SER A 432 -22.31 -36.49 -17.57
N ALA A 433 -22.95 -35.60 -18.33
CA ALA A 433 -24.30 -35.84 -18.85
C ALA A 433 -24.35 -36.99 -19.89
N CYS A 434 -23.33 -37.11 -20.73
CA CYS A 434 -23.21 -38.24 -21.67
C CYS A 434 -22.95 -39.57 -20.95
N THR A 435 -22.16 -39.59 -19.88
CA THR A 435 -21.89 -40.81 -19.09
C THR A 435 -23.07 -41.24 -18.23
N GLU A 436 -23.99 -40.36 -17.89
CA GLU A 436 -25.21 -40.68 -17.16
C GLU A 436 -26.32 -41.23 -18.09
N SER A 437 -26.29 -40.84 -19.37
CA SER A 437 -27.23 -41.36 -20.40
C SER A 437 -26.88 -42.78 -20.88
N ASP A 438 -25.65 -43.24 -20.72
CA ASP A 438 -25.15 -44.55 -21.16
C ASP A 438 -25.11 -45.62 -20.05
N ARG A 439 -25.77 -45.41 -18.91
CA ARG A 439 -25.95 -46.48 -17.93
C ARG A 439 -27.08 -47.41 -18.39
N PRO A 440 -26.79 -48.66 -18.90
CA PRO A 440 -27.85 -49.62 -19.17
C PRO A 440 -28.52 -49.99 -17.84
N ALA A 441 -29.83 -50.01 -17.88
CA ALA A 441 -30.68 -50.52 -16.80
C ALA A 441 -30.31 -51.96 -16.48
N ILE A 442 -29.45 -52.18 -15.49
CA ILE A 442 -29.17 -53.52 -14.98
C ILE A 442 -30.34 -53.90 -14.08
N LYS A 443 -31.13 -54.83 -14.63
CA LYS A 443 -32.15 -55.61 -13.93
C LYS A 443 -31.56 -56.30 -12.70
N THR A 444 -32.25 -56.18 -11.61
CA THR A 444 -32.21 -57.07 -10.43
C THR A 444 -32.38 -58.51 -10.86
N GLU A 445 -31.35 -59.31 -10.64
CA GLU A 445 -31.51 -60.77 -10.45
C GLU A 445 -30.74 -61.18 -9.22
N ILE A 446 -31.48 -61.66 -8.27
CA ILE A 446 -31.07 -62.32 -7.04
C ILE A 446 -30.66 -63.76 -7.45
N GLU A 447 -29.49 -64.22 -7.10
CA GLU A 447 -29.30 -65.64 -6.72
C GLU A 447 -28.07 -65.87 -5.85
N ASN A 448 -28.34 -66.65 -4.81
CA ASN A 448 -27.45 -67.21 -3.81
C ASN A 448 -26.32 -68.04 -4.43
N HIS A 449 -25.10 -68.03 -3.79
CA HIS A 449 -24.50 -69.26 -3.27
C HIS A 449 -23.20 -68.98 -2.50
N SER A 450 -23.25 -69.40 -1.23
CA SER A 450 -22.24 -70.16 -0.42
C SER A 450 -20.74 -69.94 -0.61
N ASN A 451 -20.12 -69.59 0.52
CA ASN A 451 -18.80 -69.85 1.06
C ASN A 451 -18.20 -71.24 0.72
N PRO A 452 -16.93 -71.63 1.13
CA PRO A 452 -15.92 -70.91 1.92
C PRO A 452 -14.44 -71.18 1.49
N GLU A 453 -13.54 -70.64 2.29
CA GLU A 453 -12.21 -71.14 2.76
C GLU A 453 -10.91 -70.71 2.06
N GLU A 454 -10.03 -70.31 3.01
CA GLU A 454 -8.55 -70.51 3.09
C GLU A 454 -7.67 -69.64 2.16
N ASP A 455 -6.57 -69.11 2.53
CA ASP A 455 -5.70 -69.05 3.73
C ASP A 455 -4.47 -68.20 3.39
N PHE A 456 -3.84 -67.69 4.41
CA PHE A 456 -2.40 -67.38 4.56
C PHE A 456 -1.74 -66.17 3.84
N SER A 457 -1.37 -65.27 4.71
CA SER A 457 -0.04 -64.83 5.15
C SER A 457 0.53 -63.51 4.64
N ALA A 458 1.01 -62.83 5.65
CA ALA A 458 2.15 -61.91 5.75
C ALA A 458 1.96 -60.49 5.19
N GLY A 459 1.61 -59.51 6.04
CA GLY A 459 2.63 -58.76 6.79
C GLY A 459 3.28 -57.69 5.94
N TYR A 460 2.67 -56.49 5.94
CA TYR A 460 3.45 -55.27 6.04
C TYR A 460 2.54 -54.19 6.68
N GLN A 461 2.95 -53.80 7.87
CA GLN A 461 2.42 -52.60 8.52
C GLN A 461 2.89 -51.40 7.74
N ASP A 462 1.95 -50.59 7.31
CA ASP A 462 2.21 -49.19 6.99
C ASP A 462 1.16 -48.34 7.71
N GLU A 463 1.55 -47.92 8.90
CA GLU A 463 0.87 -46.89 9.68
C GLU A 463 1.10 -45.53 8.97
N SER A 464 0.12 -45.09 8.20
CA SER A 464 -0.08 -43.67 7.95
C SER A 464 -1.51 -43.41 7.46
N SER A 465 -2.49 -43.73 8.31
CA SER A 465 -3.83 -43.17 8.16
C SER A 465 -3.81 -41.75 8.75
N GLU A 466 -3.30 -40.81 7.97
CA GLU A 466 -3.53 -39.39 8.18
C GLU A 466 -5.04 -39.12 8.12
N TYR A 467 -5.53 -38.66 9.22
CA TYR A 467 -6.90 -38.23 9.47
C TYR A 467 -7.30 -37.17 8.44
N GLU A 468 -8.02 -37.60 7.41
CA GLU A 468 -8.65 -36.70 6.44
C GLU A 468 -9.91 -36.13 7.11
N PRO A 469 -9.92 -34.83 7.51
CA PRO A 469 -11.12 -34.26 8.09
C PRO A 469 -12.22 -34.22 7.04
N ASP A 470 -13.37 -34.68 7.43
CA ASP A 470 -14.60 -34.89 6.69
C ASP A 470 -15.00 -33.65 5.85
N ARG A 471 -14.51 -33.55 4.62
CA ARG A 471 -14.80 -32.46 3.67
C ARG A 471 -16.30 -32.35 3.34
N ARG A 472 -17.12 -33.34 3.70
CA ARG A 472 -18.56 -33.28 3.45
C ARG A 472 -19.31 -32.39 4.44
N LYS A 473 -18.79 -32.19 5.65
CA LYS A 473 -19.43 -31.30 6.64
C LYS A 473 -19.15 -29.81 6.37
N GLU A 474 -18.01 -29.48 5.78
CA GLU A 474 -17.74 -28.11 5.35
C GLU A 474 -18.63 -27.64 4.18
N PHE A 475 -19.08 -28.58 3.34
CA PHE A 475 -19.92 -28.26 2.18
C PHE A 475 -21.40 -27.98 2.55
N LEU A 476 -21.86 -28.41 3.71
CA LEU A 476 -23.24 -28.25 4.18
C LEU A 476 -23.48 -27.05 5.09
N LEU A 477 -22.41 -26.40 5.61
CA LEU A 477 -22.53 -25.24 6.49
C LEU A 477 -22.40 -23.88 5.77
N ASP A 478 -22.11 -23.88 4.47
CA ASP A 478 -21.91 -22.69 3.64
C ASP A 478 -23.18 -21.94 3.17
N PRO A 479 -24.42 -22.46 3.24
CA PRO A 479 -25.59 -21.70 2.81
C PRO A 479 -26.08 -20.63 3.80
N LEU A 480 -25.56 -20.58 5.05
CA LEU A 480 -26.04 -19.66 6.09
C LEU A 480 -25.22 -18.36 6.24
N TYR A 481 -24.06 -18.25 5.59
CA TYR A 481 -23.29 -17.00 5.55
C TYR A 481 -23.84 -16.07 4.46
N GLY A 482 -24.67 -15.13 4.92
CA GLY A 482 -25.46 -14.28 4.06
C GLY A 482 -24.66 -13.37 3.12
N ASN A 483 -25.33 -12.91 2.07
CA ASN A 483 -24.83 -11.97 1.05
C ASN A 483 -24.12 -10.71 1.63
N GLY A 484 -24.35 -10.37 2.90
CA GLY A 484 -23.74 -9.22 3.58
C GLY A 484 -22.21 -9.29 3.73
N GLU A 485 -21.63 -10.47 4.03
CA GLU A 485 -20.16 -10.59 4.16
C GLU A 485 -19.42 -10.43 2.82
N LYS A 486 -20.09 -10.72 1.72
CA LYS A 486 -19.52 -10.60 0.37
C LYS A 486 -19.32 -9.14 -0.02
N TRP A 487 -20.28 -8.28 0.31
CA TRP A 487 -20.20 -6.84 0.07
C TRP A 487 -19.16 -6.17 0.97
N LEU A 488 -18.99 -6.65 2.20
CA LEU A 488 -18.00 -6.12 3.13
C LEU A 488 -16.56 -6.21 2.59
N LYS A 489 -16.26 -7.25 1.80
CA LYS A 489 -14.93 -7.44 1.17
C LYS A 489 -14.69 -6.49 -0.01
N LEU A 490 -15.75 -6.08 -0.71
CA LEU A 490 -15.67 -5.14 -1.83
C LEU A 490 -15.77 -3.68 -1.37
N LEU A 491 -16.30 -3.43 -0.17
CA LEU A 491 -16.51 -2.08 0.36
C LEU A 491 -15.22 -1.23 0.37
N PRO A 492 -14.05 -1.72 0.85
CA PRO A 492 -12.81 -0.93 0.81
C PRO A 492 -12.33 -0.66 -0.62
N ALA A 493 -12.60 -1.55 -1.59
CA ALA A 493 -12.27 -1.31 -2.98
C ALA A 493 -13.16 -0.21 -3.60
N TRP A 494 -14.47 -0.24 -3.35
CA TRP A 494 -15.38 0.82 -3.75
C TRP A 494 -15.05 2.16 -3.10
N PHE A 495 -14.66 2.14 -1.84
CA PHE A 495 -14.25 3.33 -1.11
C PHE A 495 -12.98 3.95 -1.72
N SER A 496 -11.96 3.13 -1.99
CA SER A 496 -10.74 3.58 -2.69
C SER A 496 -11.04 4.10 -4.10
N PHE A 497 -11.99 3.49 -4.82
CA PHE A 497 -12.45 3.96 -6.12
C PHE A 497 -13.10 5.34 -6.04
N LEU A 498 -14.01 5.55 -5.07
CA LEU A 498 -14.65 6.84 -4.87
C LEU A 498 -13.63 7.94 -4.59
N ILE A 499 -12.61 7.66 -3.78
CA ILE A 499 -11.54 8.63 -3.51
C ILE A 499 -10.79 9.02 -4.77
N LEU A 500 -10.43 8.04 -5.60
CA LEU A 500 -9.74 8.29 -6.86
C LEU A 500 -10.59 9.12 -7.82
N LEU A 501 -11.88 8.84 -7.88
CA LEU A 501 -12.83 9.55 -8.71
C LEU A 501 -13.08 10.96 -8.17
N CYS A 502 -13.38 11.10 -6.89
CA CYS A 502 -13.58 12.41 -6.25
C CYS A 502 -12.33 13.28 -6.34
N GLY A 503 -11.14 12.74 -6.08
CA GLY A 503 -9.87 13.45 -6.23
C GLY A 503 -9.62 13.92 -7.66
N GLY A 504 -10.10 13.18 -8.66
CA GLY A 504 -10.03 13.59 -10.06
C GLY A 504 -11.04 14.67 -10.43
N ILE A 505 -12.30 14.51 -10.06
CA ILE A 505 -13.40 15.43 -10.42
C ILE A 505 -13.32 16.73 -9.60
N LEU A 506 -12.98 16.63 -8.31
CA LEU A 506 -12.85 17.78 -7.43
C LEU A 506 -11.49 18.50 -7.57
N PHE A 507 -10.70 18.11 -8.58
CA PHE A 507 -9.40 18.70 -8.85
C PHE A 507 -9.40 20.24 -8.84
N PRO A 508 -10.33 20.97 -9.50
CA PRO A 508 -10.29 22.44 -9.50
C PRO A 508 -10.35 23.03 -8.09
N PHE A 509 -11.17 22.46 -7.20
CA PHE A 509 -11.30 22.90 -5.81
C PHE A 509 -10.06 22.51 -4.99
N LEU A 510 -9.59 21.29 -5.14
CA LEU A 510 -8.40 20.79 -4.46
C LEU A 510 -7.13 21.51 -4.96
N TYR A 511 -7.08 21.84 -6.26
CA TYR A 511 -6.01 22.63 -6.86
C TYR A 511 -5.97 24.03 -6.25
N MET A 512 -7.10 24.72 -6.20
CA MET A 512 -7.19 26.06 -5.60
C MET A 512 -6.77 26.03 -4.13
N TYR A 513 -7.26 25.06 -3.37
CA TYR A 513 -6.91 24.88 -1.96
C TYR A 513 -5.41 24.59 -1.76
N LEU A 514 -4.86 23.62 -2.49
CA LEU A 514 -3.46 23.22 -2.38
C LEU A 514 -2.50 24.25 -2.98
N HIS A 515 -2.90 24.95 -4.06
CA HIS A 515 -2.09 26.03 -4.64
C HIS A 515 -1.94 27.20 -3.67
N LEU A 516 -3.00 27.54 -2.94
CA LEU A 516 -2.92 28.52 -1.87
C LEU A 516 -1.97 28.05 -0.74
N THR A 517 -1.97 26.76 -0.39
CA THR A 517 -1.07 26.21 0.62
C THR A 517 0.38 26.13 0.15
N THR A 518 0.62 25.69 -1.08
CA THR A 518 1.98 25.60 -1.64
C THR A 518 2.56 26.98 -1.93
N GLY A 519 1.77 27.93 -2.37
CA GLY A 519 2.20 29.32 -2.54
C GLY A 519 2.70 29.96 -1.25
N SER A 520 2.06 29.65 -0.11
CA SER A 520 2.52 30.13 1.21
C SER A 520 3.79 29.42 1.71
N LEU A 521 4.10 28.23 1.20
CA LEU A 521 5.37 27.55 1.45
C LEU A 521 6.55 28.17 0.68
N PHE A 522 6.26 28.95 -0.40
CA PHE A 522 7.28 29.57 -1.25
C PHE A 522 7.45 31.09 -1.00
N LEU A 523 6.60 31.67 -0.15
CA LEU A 523 6.72 33.04 0.37
C LEU A 523 7.24 33.04 1.82
#